data_3488309cad9858f07c87ca9eb9fe8d10
#
_entry.id   3488309cad9858f07c87ca9eb9fe8d10
#
_cell.length_a   1.000
_cell.length_b   1.000
_cell.length_c   1.000
_cell.angle_alpha   90.00
_cell.angle_beta   90.00
_cell.angle_gamma   90.00
#
_symmetry.space_group_name_H-M   'P 1'
#
loop_
_entity.id
_entity.type
_entity.pdbx_description
1 polymer ?
#
loop_
_entity_poly.entity_id
_entity_poly.type
_entity_poly.pdbx_seq_one_letter_code
_entity_poly.pdbx_strand_id
1 'polypeptide(L)'
;MVIGGDAGNDKTAPPRSSSTSEEVETLAKGADIIVHSAIHPVMGPDKDSGMPPPIFYRQSTASDLGALAKRAGVKHLMLTHLIPPIGAARQGPWTIPGGALKDTDFKRAAQDGGFTGDIIVGVDLASLRLPAK
;
A
#
# COMPACT_ATOMS: atom_id res chain seq x y z
N MET A 1 0.69 9.87 14.32
CA MET A 1 1.27 8.99 13.29
C MET A 1 0.88 7.55 13.58
N VAL A 2 0.50 6.83 12.57
CA VAL A 2 0.22 5.39 12.65
C VAL A 2 1.18 4.65 11.72
N ILE A 3 1.81 3.61 12.24
CA ILE A 3 2.69 2.72 11.49
C ILE A 3 2.02 1.35 11.45
N GLY A 4 1.53 0.98 10.28
CA GLY A 4 0.82 -0.29 10.08
C GLY A 4 1.74 -1.49 9.85
N GLY A 5 2.99 -1.26 9.47
CA GLY A 5 3.91 -2.34 9.11
C GLY A 5 3.32 -3.20 7.99
N ASP A 6 3.33 -4.51 8.18
CA ASP A 6 2.77 -5.48 7.24
C ASP A 6 1.34 -5.92 7.61
N ALA A 7 0.64 -5.15 8.43
CA ALA A 7 -0.72 -5.48 8.83
C ALA A 7 -1.66 -5.54 7.62
N GLY A 8 -2.46 -6.58 7.57
CA GLY A 8 -3.48 -6.76 6.55
C GLY A 8 -4.84 -7.04 7.18
N ASN A 9 -5.83 -7.30 6.34
CA ASN A 9 -7.14 -7.73 6.81
C ASN A 9 -7.04 -9.12 7.47
N ASP A 10 -7.76 -9.32 8.56
CA ASP A 10 -7.82 -10.62 9.26
C ASP A 10 -8.30 -11.75 8.34
N LYS A 11 -9.17 -11.43 7.41
CA LYS A 11 -9.53 -12.33 6.32
C LYS A 11 -8.43 -12.30 5.26
N THR A 12 -7.63 -13.35 5.22
CA THR A 12 -6.47 -13.45 4.32
C THR A 12 -6.82 -13.90 2.89
N ALA A 13 -8.10 -13.94 2.54
CA ALA A 13 -8.58 -14.25 1.19
C ALA A 13 -9.99 -13.69 0.98
N PRO A 14 -10.39 -13.40 -0.28
CA PRO A 14 -11.77 -13.04 -0.59
C PRO A 14 -12.76 -14.15 -0.19
N PRO A 15 -14.03 -13.80 0.14
CA PRO A 15 -14.62 -12.45 0.01
C PRO A 15 -14.28 -11.53 1.20
N ARG A 16 -13.81 -10.31 0.88
CA ARG A 16 -13.54 -9.26 1.86
C ARG A 16 -13.65 -7.89 1.18
N SER A 17 -13.98 -6.86 1.94
CA SER A 17 -14.16 -5.50 1.40
C SER A 17 -12.83 -4.79 1.13
N SER A 18 -11.75 -5.18 1.79
CA SER A 18 -10.45 -4.52 1.71
C SER A 18 -9.32 -5.47 2.07
N SER A 19 -8.12 -5.20 1.58
CA SER A 19 -6.89 -5.87 2.00
C SER A 19 -6.28 -5.28 3.26
N THR A 20 -6.80 -4.15 3.76
CA THR A 20 -6.24 -3.42 4.90
C THR A 20 -6.82 -3.88 6.23
N SER A 21 -6.07 -3.65 7.31
CA SER A 21 -6.51 -3.95 8.68
C SER A 21 -7.53 -2.93 9.17
N GLU A 22 -8.65 -3.41 9.71
CA GLU A 22 -9.66 -2.57 10.35
C GLU A 22 -9.12 -1.88 11.61
N GLU A 23 -8.22 -2.53 12.33
CA GLU A 23 -7.56 -1.95 13.50
C GLU A 23 -6.66 -0.78 13.13
N VAL A 24 -5.87 -0.93 12.07
CA VAL A 24 -5.05 0.17 11.54
C VAL A 24 -5.94 1.34 11.13
N GLU A 25 -7.06 1.09 10.46
CA GLU A 25 -8.00 2.14 10.10
C GLU A 25 -8.57 2.85 11.33
N THR A 26 -8.94 2.10 12.34
CA THR A 26 -9.47 2.67 13.59
C THR A 26 -8.43 3.56 14.28
N LEU A 27 -7.19 3.11 14.37
CA LEU A 27 -6.09 3.87 14.96
C LEU A 27 -5.73 5.12 14.12
N ALA A 28 -5.93 5.06 12.82
CA ALA A 28 -5.56 6.14 11.91
C ALA A 28 -6.54 7.32 11.93
N LYS A 29 -7.74 7.16 12.48
CA LYS A 29 -8.71 8.26 12.58
C LYS A 29 -8.14 9.41 13.38
N GLY A 30 -8.05 10.59 12.73
CA GLY A 30 -7.47 11.79 13.34
C GLY A 30 -5.96 11.84 13.37
N ALA A 31 -5.25 10.86 12.83
CA ALA A 31 -3.81 10.91 12.65
C ALA A 31 -3.42 11.85 11.50
N ASP A 32 -2.19 12.37 11.54
CA ASP A 32 -1.67 13.21 10.44
C ASP A 32 -1.15 12.36 9.29
N ILE A 33 -0.56 11.20 9.61
CA ILE A 33 0.10 10.32 8.64
C ILE A 33 -0.11 8.84 8.96
N ILE A 34 -0.25 8.04 7.91
CA ILE A 34 -0.11 6.59 7.94
C ILE A 34 1.18 6.22 7.21
N VAL A 35 1.99 5.36 7.84
CA VAL A 35 3.17 4.72 7.24
C VAL A 35 2.89 3.22 7.15
N HIS A 36 2.93 2.66 5.95
CA HIS A 36 2.50 1.27 5.75
C HIS A 36 3.25 0.60 4.60
N SER A 37 3.50 -0.71 4.73
CA SER A 37 3.98 -1.51 3.59
C SER A 37 2.89 -1.64 2.54
N ALA A 38 3.28 -1.75 1.28
CA ALA A 38 2.32 -1.80 0.18
C ALA A 38 2.72 -2.79 -0.90
N ILE A 39 1.75 -3.60 -1.33
CA ILE A 39 1.88 -4.35 -2.58
C ILE A 39 1.13 -3.60 -3.70
N HIS A 40 1.75 -3.58 -4.89
CA HIS A 40 1.06 -3.03 -6.04
C HIS A 40 -0.02 -4.01 -6.56
N PRO A 41 -1.21 -3.53 -6.90
CA PRO A 41 -2.30 -4.40 -7.38
C PRO A 41 -1.97 -5.25 -8.61
N VAL A 42 -0.97 -4.84 -9.40
CA VAL A 42 -0.50 -5.59 -10.58
C VAL A 42 0.00 -6.98 -10.24
N MET A 43 0.37 -7.23 -8.98
CA MET A 43 0.80 -8.54 -8.51
C MET A 43 -0.35 -9.49 -8.16
N GLY A 44 -1.58 -9.04 -8.32
CA GLY A 44 -2.78 -9.83 -7.99
C GLY A 44 -2.91 -11.14 -8.76
N PRO A 45 -3.68 -12.11 -8.23
CA PRO A 45 -3.78 -13.46 -8.80
C PRO A 45 -4.36 -13.50 -10.22
N ASP A 46 -5.14 -12.51 -10.59
CA ASP A 46 -5.79 -12.38 -11.90
C ASP A 46 -4.97 -11.55 -12.91
N LYS A 47 -3.73 -11.21 -12.57
CA LYS A 47 -2.85 -10.33 -13.36
C LYS A 47 -1.69 -11.05 -14.05
N ASP A 48 -1.63 -12.36 -13.95
CA ASP A 48 -0.56 -13.18 -14.57
C ASP A 48 0.86 -12.95 -14.01
N SER A 49 0.98 -12.45 -12.79
CA SER A 49 2.27 -12.30 -12.13
C SER A 49 2.91 -13.65 -11.76
N GLY A 50 2.09 -14.67 -11.54
CA GLY A 50 2.52 -15.97 -11.01
C GLY A 50 2.65 -15.98 -9.49
N MET A 51 2.47 -14.85 -8.81
CA MET A 51 2.49 -14.82 -7.35
C MET A 51 1.33 -15.66 -6.78
N PRO A 52 1.62 -16.60 -5.86
CA PRO A 52 0.58 -17.39 -5.24
C PRO A 52 -0.45 -16.51 -4.51
N PRO A 53 -1.76 -16.75 -4.69
CA PRO A 53 -2.81 -15.98 -4.03
C PRO A 53 -2.63 -15.84 -2.52
N PRO A 54 -2.27 -16.89 -1.74
CA PRO A 54 -2.09 -16.74 -0.31
C PRO A 54 -0.99 -15.75 0.10
N ILE A 55 0.02 -15.56 -0.74
CA ILE A 55 1.09 -14.58 -0.49
C ILE A 55 0.59 -13.17 -0.77
N PHE A 56 -0.07 -12.97 -1.90
CA PHE A 56 -0.66 -11.69 -2.25
C PHE A 56 -1.69 -11.22 -1.22
N TYR A 57 -2.59 -12.11 -0.81
CA TYR A 57 -3.70 -11.75 0.08
C TYR A 57 -3.29 -11.41 1.51
N ARG A 58 -2.04 -11.67 1.91
CA ARG A 58 -1.52 -11.22 3.21
C ARG A 58 -1.10 -9.75 3.21
N GLN A 59 -0.97 -9.15 2.02
CA GLN A 59 -0.47 -7.79 1.88
C GLN A 59 -1.63 -6.80 1.74
N SER A 60 -1.38 -5.55 2.14
CA SER A 60 -2.28 -4.45 1.84
C SER A 60 -1.90 -3.84 0.50
N THR A 61 -2.87 -3.73 -0.41
CA THR A 61 -2.62 -3.10 -1.71
C THR A 61 -2.51 -1.58 -1.57
N ALA A 62 -1.72 -0.95 -2.43
CA ALA A 62 -1.58 0.50 -2.44
C ALA A 62 -2.93 1.20 -2.67
N SER A 63 -3.82 0.62 -3.49
CA SER A 63 -5.16 1.15 -3.73
C SER A 63 -6.05 1.10 -2.48
N ASP A 64 -6.04 -0.03 -1.77
CA ASP A 64 -6.81 -0.16 -0.53
C ASP A 64 -6.26 0.74 0.59
N LEU A 65 -4.94 0.94 0.63
CA LEU A 65 -4.32 1.89 1.56
C LEU A 65 -4.74 3.34 1.24
N GLY A 66 -4.83 3.69 -0.03
CA GLY A 66 -5.39 4.98 -0.43
C GLY A 66 -6.84 5.15 0.03
N ALA A 67 -7.66 4.12 -0.13
CA ALA A 67 -9.04 4.13 0.34
C ALA A 67 -9.13 4.26 1.87
N LEU A 68 -8.27 3.54 2.61
CA LEU A 68 -8.17 3.63 4.07
C LEU A 68 -7.76 5.04 4.50
N ALA A 69 -6.73 5.60 3.88
CA ALA A 69 -6.24 6.94 4.19
C ALA A 69 -7.33 8.00 3.99
N LYS A 70 -8.13 7.86 2.93
CA LYS A 70 -9.30 8.71 2.68
C LYS A 70 -10.33 8.60 3.79
N ARG A 71 -10.74 7.37 4.15
CA ARG A 71 -11.74 7.14 5.20
C ARG A 71 -11.28 7.63 6.57
N ALA A 72 -10.00 7.45 6.88
CA ALA A 72 -9.41 7.90 8.14
C ALA A 72 -9.21 9.42 8.21
N GLY A 73 -9.22 10.10 7.08
CA GLY A 73 -9.05 11.56 7.01
C GLY A 73 -7.64 12.03 7.27
N VAL A 74 -6.63 11.18 7.07
CA VAL A 74 -5.22 11.59 7.22
C VAL A 74 -4.79 12.52 6.09
N LYS A 75 -3.76 13.31 6.34
CA LYS A 75 -3.21 14.24 5.34
C LYS A 75 -2.14 13.60 4.48
N HIS A 76 -1.40 12.65 5.04
CA HIS A 76 -0.24 12.03 4.40
C HIS A 76 -0.34 10.52 4.46
N LEU A 77 0.05 9.87 3.36
CA LEU A 77 0.21 8.42 3.26
C LEU A 77 1.62 8.13 2.77
N MET A 78 2.44 7.48 3.60
CA MET A 78 3.76 7.03 3.21
C MET A 78 3.72 5.52 2.95
N LEU A 79 4.03 5.13 1.73
CA LEU A 79 4.14 3.73 1.32
C LEU A 79 5.60 3.30 1.46
N THR A 80 5.82 2.21 2.16
CA THR A 80 7.14 1.64 2.43
C THR A 80 7.16 0.16 2.06
N HIS A 81 8.32 -0.49 2.16
CA HIS A 81 8.46 -1.93 1.90
C HIS A 81 7.66 -2.35 0.65
N LEU A 82 7.97 -1.68 -0.46
CA LEU A 82 7.20 -1.80 -1.70
C LEU A 82 7.38 -3.19 -2.33
N ILE A 83 6.27 -3.79 -2.72
CA ILE A 83 6.25 -5.07 -3.44
C ILE A 83 5.54 -4.86 -4.78
N PRO A 84 6.22 -5.01 -5.91
CA PRO A 84 7.68 -5.19 -6.03
C PRO A 84 8.45 -3.90 -5.73
N PRO A 85 9.75 -3.99 -5.44
CA PRO A 85 10.59 -2.81 -5.30
C PRO A 85 10.61 -1.99 -6.59
N ILE A 86 10.70 -0.66 -6.45
CA ILE A 86 10.79 0.24 -7.61
C ILE A 86 12.00 -0.13 -8.48
N GLY A 87 11.78 -0.20 -9.79
CA GLY A 87 12.82 -0.51 -10.77
C GLY A 87 13.20 -1.98 -10.85
N ALA A 88 12.65 -2.84 -9.99
CA ALA A 88 12.93 -4.28 -10.05
C ALA A 88 12.35 -4.90 -11.32
N ALA A 89 13.11 -5.78 -11.97
CA ALA A 89 12.64 -6.51 -13.15
C ALA A 89 11.67 -7.64 -12.79
N ARG A 90 11.78 -8.17 -11.57
CA ARG A 90 10.98 -9.29 -11.06
C ARG A 90 10.77 -9.13 -9.56
N GLN A 91 9.75 -9.81 -9.04
CA GLN A 91 9.53 -10.00 -7.61
C GLN A 91 9.86 -11.46 -7.25
N GLY A 92 11.10 -11.71 -6.82
CA GLY A 92 11.56 -13.08 -6.60
C GLY A 92 11.41 -13.91 -7.88
N PRO A 93 10.75 -15.09 -7.85
CA PRO A 93 10.52 -15.91 -9.03
C PRO A 93 9.37 -15.40 -9.91
N TRP A 94 8.61 -14.39 -9.48
CA TRP A 94 7.40 -13.93 -10.15
C TRP A 94 7.69 -12.76 -11.10
N THR A 95 6.90 -12.70 -12.16
CA THR A 95 6.98 -11.59 -13.12
C THR A 95 6.19 -10.40 -12.64
N ILE A 96 6.59 -9.21 -13.12
CA ILE A 96 5.83 -7.99 -12.92
C ILE A 96 5.11 -7.68 -14.22
N PRO A 97 3.78 -7.89 -14.31
CA PRO A 97 3.02 -7.59 -15.53
C PRO A 97 3.20 -6.11 -15.91
N GLY A 98 3.59 -5.86 -17.16
CA GLY A 98 3.89 -4.50 -17.62
C GLY A 98 5.33 -4.02 -17.36
N GLY A 99 6.15 -4.81 -16.67
CA GLY A 99 7.57 -4.49 -16.40
C GLY A 99 7.79 -3.73 -15.09
N ALA A 100 9.02 -3.23 -14.91
CA ALA A 100 9.44 -2.53 -13.70
C ALA A 100 8.54 -1.34 -13.36
N LEU A 101 8.18 -1.21 -12.08
CA LEU A 101 7.33 -0.13 -11.58
C LEU A 101 8.16 1.09 -11.16
N LYS A 102 7.53 2.25 -11.27
CA LYS A 102 8.04 3.54 -10.80
C LYS A 102 7.28 3.98 -9.55
N ASP A 103 7.81 4.98 -8.86
CA ASP A 103 7.13 5.62 -7.74
C ASP A 103 5.75 6.16 -8.14
N THR A 104 5.61 6.72 -9.35
CA THR A 104 4.35 7.22 -9.89
C THR A 104 3.28 6.12 -10.05
N ASP A 105 3.68 4.87 -10.27
CA ASP A 105 2.75 3.75 -10.37
C ASP A 105 2.10 3.45 -9.02
N PHE A 106 2.87 3.49 -7.93
CA PHE A 106 2.34 3.33 -6.57
C PHE A 106 1.48 4.51 -6.16
N LYS A 107 1.88 5.74 -6.49
CA LYS A 107 1.05 6.93 -6.23
C LYS A 107 -0.30 6.83 -6.93
N ARG A 108 -0.29 6.46 -8.20
CA ARG A 108 -1.52 6.28 -8.98
C ARG A 108 -2.42 5.21 -8.38
N ALA A 109 -1.86 4.08 -7.96
CA ALA A 109 -2.65 3.03 -7.32
C ALA A 109 -3.35 3.54 -6.05
N ALA A 110 -2.66 4.29 -5.19
CA ALA A 110 -3.26 4.90 -4.01
C ALA A 110 -4.34 5.95 -4.37
N GLN A 111 -4.09 6.76 -5.40
CA GLN A 111 -5.08 7.71 -5.92
C GLN A 111 -6.33 7.02 -6.47
N ASP A 112 -6.16 5.87 -7.11
CA ASP A 112 -7.27 5.04 -7.60
C ASP A 112 -8.17 4.55 -6.46
N GLY A 113 -7.62 4.40 -5.25
CA GLY A 113 -8.39 4.15 -4.03
C GLY A 113 -9.21 5.33 -3.53
N GLY A 114 -8.97 6.52 -4.08
CA GLY A 114 -9.70 7.75 -3.79
C GLY A 114 -8.96 8.74 -2.88
N PHE A 115 -7.72 8.47 -2.51
CA PHE A 115 -6.94 9.39 -1.66
C PHE A 115 -6.43 10.58 -2.48
N THR A 116 -6.69 11.79 -1.98
CA THR A 116 -6.30 13.06 -2.62
C THR A 116 -5.28 13.84 -1.80
N GLY A 117 -4.82 13.29 -0.67
CA GLY A 117 -3.77 13.90 0.15
C GLY A 117 -2.37 13.61 -0.40
N ASP A 118 -1.36 13.95 0.39
CA ASP A 118 0.03 13.70 0.04
C ASP A 118 0.36 12.21 0.09
N ILE A 119 0.91 11.70 -1.01
CA ILE A 119 1.40 10.33 -1.11
C ILE A 119 2.92 10.37 -1.24
N ILE A 120 3.60 9.80 -0.25
CA ILE A 120 5.05 9.66 -0.25
C ILE A 120 5.36 8.20 -0.55
N VAL A 121 6.09 7.95 -1.63
CA VAL A 121 6.62 6.62 -1.91
C VAL A 121 8.01 6.56 -1.29
N GLY A 122 8.10 5.85 -0.17
CA GLY A 122 9.30 5.78 0.63
C GLY A 122 10.40 4.99 -0.06
N VAL A 123 11.53 5.65 -0.24
CA VAL A 123 12.82 5.02 -0.54
C VAL A 123 13.65 5.00 0.74
N ASP A 124 14.75 4.28 0.74
CA ASP A 124 15.64 4.24 1.90
C ASP A 124 16.00 5.66 2.36
N LEU A 125 15.89 5.91 3.65
CA LEU A 125 16.13 7.21 4.30
C LEU A 125 15.13 8.32 3.90
N ALA A 126 14.00 7.99 3.27
CA ALA A 126 12.95 8.98 3.04
C ALA A 126 12.43 9.53 4.37
N SER A 127 12.19 10.83 4.41
CA SER A 127 11.67 11.49 5.61
C SER A 127 10.58 12.49 5.27
N LEU A 128 9.64 12.65 6.19
CA LEU A 128 8.61 13.67 6.14
C LEU A 128 8.64 14.44 7.47
N ARG A 129 8.71 15.75 7.40
CA ARG A 129 8.57 16.61 8.58
C ARG A 129 7.14 17.10 8.66
N LEU A 130 6.48 16.77 9.75
CA LEU A 130 5.18 17.32 10.07
C LEU A 130 5.36 18.68 10.74
N PRO A 131 4.47 19.66 10.50
CA PRO A 131 4.53 20.93 11.20
C PRO A 131 4.36 20.70 12.70
N ALA A 132 5.01 21.52 13.50
CA ALA A 132 4.82 21.53 14.94
C ALA A 132 3.36 21.84 15.27
N LYS A 133 2.84 21.14 16.22
CA LYS A 133 1.49 21.40 16.74
C LYS A 133 1.50 22.59 17.67
#